data_bcdad0b157e798d196f81be3d934afb4
#
_entry.id   bcdad0b157e798d196f81be3d934afb4
#
_cell.length_a   1.000
_cell.length_b   1.000
_cell.length_c   1.000
_cell.angle_alpha   90.00
_cell.angle_beta   90.00
_cell.angle_gamma   90.00
#
_symmetry.space_group_name_H-M   'P 1'
#
loop_
_entity.id
_entity.type
_entity.pdbx_description
1 polymer ?
#
loop_
_entity_poly.entity_id
_entity_poly.type
_entity_poly.pdbx_seq_one_letter_code
_entity_poly.pdbx_strand_id
1 'polypeptide(L)'
;MFRAPFPLNYVLPFLHQRLFLQRFDNIASALQMLTENLVTSWVRSAIEITGIDRIACSGGVFMNVKLNKKISEMKQVRDCVFMPSAGDESNPFGAAYMVYKKLTGKDPQPLSNLYLGPSYTPSEIKAFLDDHRIRSRYGVSDENDIEKKIAQLLRDFHVVARFSGRAEWGARALGNRSILANPSDLQSFYEVNHAIKQRDFWMPFAPSILEDRAKDYLINPKNLPAPFMALAFDSTE
;
A
#
# COMPACT_ATOMS: atom_id res chain seq x y z
N MET A 1 -19.10 10.10 -20.82
CA MET A 1 -20.04 9.57 -19.80
C MET A 1 -20.19 8.09 -20.02
N PHE A 2 -19.82 7.27 -19.03
CA PHE A 2 -20.00 5.81 -19.13
C PHE A 2 -21.47 5.49 -18.98
N ARG A 3 -22.04 4.78 -19.97
CA ARG A 3 -23.39 4.24 -19.87
C ARG A 3 -23.29 2.72 -19.90
N ALA A 4 -23.81 2.06 -18.88
CA ALA A 4 -24.03 0.63 -18.95
C ALA A 4 -25.10 0.37 -20.05
N PRO A 5 -24.91 -0.65 -20.89
CA PRO A 5 -25.87 -0.96 -21.96
C PRO A 5 -27.21 -1.45 -21.41
N PHE A 6 -27.30 -1.72 -20.11
CA PHE A 6 -28.48 -2.18 -19.39
C PHE A 6 -28.43 -1.73 -17.92
N PRO A 7 -29.57 -1.79 -17.18
CA PRO A 7 -29.63 -1.42 -15.76
C PRO A 7 -28.67 -2.25 -14.90
N LEU A 8 -28.12 -1.65 -13.84
CA LEU A 8 -27.12 -2.26 -12.96
C LEU A 8 -27.55 -3.60 -12.33
N ASN A 9 -28.83 -3.77 -12.05
CA ASN A 9 -29.39 -5.03 -11.53
C ASN A 9 -29.29 -6.22 -12.50
N TYR A 10 -29.10 -5.96 -13.78
CA TYR A 10 -28.87 -6.99 -14.81
C TYR A 10 -27.40 -7.30 -15.05
N VAL A 11 -26.46 -6.50 -14.49
CA VAL A 11 -25.02 -6.69 -14.70
C VAL A 11 -24.57 -8.04 -14.17
N LEU A 12 -24.98 -8.41 -12.96
CA LEU A 12 -24.56 -9.68 -12.34
C LEU A 12 -25.03 -10.91 -13.12
N PRO A 13 -26.33 -11.08 -13.45
CA PRO A 13 -26.80 -12.18 -14.30
C PRO A 13 -26.10 -12.24 -15.66
N PHE A 14 -25.90 -11.07 -16.29
CA PHE A 14 -25.20 -11.00 -17.59
C PHE A 14 -23.77 -11.46 -17.49
N LEU A 15 -23.01 -10.99 -16.48
CA LEU A 15 -21.63 -11.38 -16.27
C LEU A 15 -21.54 -12.88 -15.93
N HIS A 16 -22.42 -13.37 -15.04
CA HIS A 16 -22.45 -14.79 -14.70
C HIS A 16 -22.61 -15.67 -15.94
N GLN A 17 -23.54 -15.34 -16.83
CA GLN A 17 -23.75 -16.09 -18.08
C GLN A 17 -22.53 -16.03 -19.01
N ARG A 18 -21.88 -14.88 -19.14
CA ARG A 18 -20.77 -14.67 -20.07
C ARG A 18 -19.43 -15.20 -19.56
N LEU A 19 -19.24 -15.18 -18.24
CA LEU A 19 -18.00 -15.60 -17.61
C LEU A 19 -18.04 -17.04 -17.08
N PHE A 20 -19.18 -17.72 -17.25
CA PHE A 20 -19.30 -19.12 -16.85
C PHE A 20 -18.23 -19.99 -17.52
N LEU A 21 -17.52 -20.79 -16.73
CA LEU A 21 -16.38 -21.64 -17.15
C LEU A 21 -15.15 -20.88 -17.70
N GLN A 22 -15.12 -19.55 -17.63
CA GLN A 22 -13.90 -18.82 -17.93
C GLN A 22 -12.90 -18.95 -16.79
N ARG A 23 -11.61 -18.95 -17.12
CA ARG A 23 -10.54 -18.97 -16.11
C ARG A 23 -10.56 -17.69 -15.29
N PHE A 24 -10.40 -17.81 -13.97
CA PHE A 24 -10.44 -16.67 -13.06
C PHE A 24 -9.33 -15.65 -13.33
N ASP A 25 -8.14 -16.10 -13.73
CA ASP A 25 -7.00 -15.26 -14.07
C ASP A 25 -7.27 -14.40 -15.32
N ASN A 26 -7.95 -14.96 -16.33
CA ASN A 26 -8.38 -14.20 -17.49
C ASN A 26 -9.44 -13.14 -17.12
N ILE A 27 -10.38 -13.51 -16.25
CA ILE A 27 -11.40 -12.58 -15.76
C ILE A 27 -10.74 -11.42 -14.98
N ALA A 28 -9.82 -11.75 -14.06
CA ALA A 28 -9.10 -10.75 -13.27
C ALA A 28 -8.24 -9.84 -14.16
N SER A 29 -7.53 -10.40 -15.14
CA SER A 29 -6.74 -9.63 -16.09
C SER A 29 -7.60 -8.71 -16.97
N ALA A 30 -8.73 -9.19 -17.46
CA ALA A 30 -9.67 -8.40 -18.25
C ALA A 30 -10.25 -7.24 -17.43
N LEU A 31 -10.63 -7.49 -16.17
CA LEU A 31 -11.13 -6.46 -15.26
C LEU A 31 -10.06 -5.41 -14.97
N GLN A 32 -8.82 -5.84 -14.70
CA GLN A 32 -7.69 -4.92 -14.48
C GLN A 32 -7.47 -4.04 -15.71
N MET A 33 -7.40 -4.64 -16.90
CA MET A 33 -7.20 -3.89 -18.15
C MET A 33 -8.36 -2.92 -18.44
N LEU A 34 -9.59 -3.33 -18.20
CA LEU A 34 -10.77 -2.46 -18.33
C LEU A 34 -10.65 -1.26 -17.38
N THR A 35 -10.31 -1.50 -16.11
CA THR A 35 -10.14 -0.46 -15.10
C THR A 35 -9.03 0.52 -15.49
N GLU A 36 -7.87 0.03 -15.92
CA GLU A 36 -6.76 0.85 -16.39
C GLU A 36 -7.17 1.73 -17.58
N ASN A 37 -7.84 1.16 -18.59
CA ASN A 37 -8.27 1.88 -19.78
C ASN A 37 -9.31 2.96 -19.46
N LEU A 38 -10.29 2.63 -18.62
CA LEU A 38 -11.35 3.57 -18.23
C LEU A 38 -10.79 4.76 -17.46
N VAL A 39 -9.99 4.48 -16.42
CA VAL A 39 -9.49 5.54 -15.54
C VAL A 39 -8.43 6.39 -16.24
N THR A 40 -7.52 5.80 -17.01
CA THR A 40 -6.52 6.59 -17.77
C THR A 40 -7.18 7.44 -18.86
N SER A 41 -8.24 6.94 -19.51
CA SER A 41 -9.04 7.75 -20.46
C SER A 41 -9.72 8.90 -19.74
N TRP A 42 -10.29 8.65 -18.56
CA TRP A 42 -10.91 9.70 -17.74
C TRP A 42 -9.90 10.76 -17.31
N VAL A 43 -8.73 10.37 -16.81
CA VAL A 43 -7.64 11.30 -16.44
C VAL A 43 -7.22 12.15 -17.65
N ARG A 44 -7.05 11.52 -18.81
CA ARG A 44 -6.72 12.26 -20.06
C ARG A 44 -7.77 13.31 -20.38
N SER A 45 -9.04 12.93 -20.40
CA SER A 45 -10.13 13.88 -20.68
C SER A 45 -10.22 14.99 -19.65
N ALA A 46 -9.97 14.69 -18.37
CA ALA A 46 -9.94 15.73 -17.34
C ALA A 46 -8.82 16.74 -17.57
N ILE A 47 -7.62 16.29 -17.95
CA ILE A 47 -6.50 17.18 -18.31
C ILE A 47 -6.81 18.00 -19.55
N GLU A 48 -7.39 17.40 -20.59
CA GLU A 48 -7.78 18.10 -21.82
C GLU A 48 -8.80 19.22 -21.57
N ILE A 49 -9.77 18.97 -20.67
CA ILE A 49 -10.82 19.94 -20.34
C ILE A 49 -10.29 21.06 -19.44
N THR A 50 -9.45 20.72 -18.46
CA THR A 50 -9.04 21.67 -17.41
C THR A 50 -7.70 22.36 -17.69
N GLY A 51 -6.86 21.78 -18.53
CA GLY A 51 -5.46 22.19 -18.70
C GLY A 51 -4.55 21.90 -17.50
N ILE A 52 -5.05 21.19 -16.48
CA ILE A 52 -4.31 20.89 -15.24
C ILE A 52 -3.67 19.50 -15.37
N ASP A 53 -2.34 19.46 -15.33
CA ASP A 53 -1.52 18.26 -15.50
C ASP A 53 -0.95 17.70 -14.19
N ARG A 54 -1.28 18.32 -13.05
CA ARG A 54 -1.02 17.83 -11.68
C ARG A 54 -2.31 17.27 -11.10
N ILE A 55 -2.29 16.03 -10.70
CA ILE A 55 -3.49 15.33 -10.25
C ILE A 55 -3.33 14.75 -8.86
N ALA A 56 -4.41 14.80 -8.09
CA ALA A 56 -4.53 14.11 -6.80
C ALA A 56 -5.65 13.08 -6.90
N CYS A 57 -5.36 11.85 -6.47
CA CYS A 57 -6.26 10.72 -6.57
C CYS A 57 -6.61 10.18 -5.18
N SER A 58 -7.91 10.03 -4.92
CA SER A 58 -8.46 9.36 -3.74
C SER A 58 -9.73 8.60 -4.12
N GLY A 59 -10.12 7.64 -3.31
CA GLY A 59 -11.22 6.71 -3.56
C GLY A 59 -10.72 5.28 -3.74
N GLY A 60 -11.53 4.29 -3.37
CA GLY A 60 -11.12 2.88 -3.29
C GLY A 60 -10.48 2.29 -4.55
N VAL A 61 -10.80 2.81 -5.75
CA VAL A 61 -10.17 2.37 -7.00
C VAL A 61 -8.65 2.64 -7.01
N PHE A 62 -8.18 3.69 -6.33
CA PHE A 62 -6.76 4.04 -6.24
C PHE A 62 -5.99 3.26 -5.16
N MET A 63 -6.61 2.28 -4.51
CA MET A 63 -5.89 1.22 -3.80
C MET A 63 -5.18 0.27 -4.78
N ASN A 64 -5.50 0.34 -6.07
CA ASN A 64 -4.89 -0.41 -7.15
C ASN A 64 -3.58 0.24 -7.59
N VAL A 65 -2.47 -0.21 -7.02
CA VAL A 65 -1.13 0.35 -7.28
C VAL A 65 -0.68 0.19 -8.73
N LYS A 66 -1.18 -0.84 -9.44
CA LYS A 66 -0.88 -1.05 -10.86
C LYS A 66 -1.57 0.00 -11.74
N LEU A 67 -2.81 0.35 -11.42
CA LEU A 67 -3.51 1.47 -12.04
C LEU A 67 -2.77 2.80 -11.77
N ASN A 68 -2.37 3.01 -10.52
CA ASN A 68 -1.65 4.23 -10.13
C ASN A 68 -0.34 4.39 -10.91
N LYS A 69 0.41 3.29 -11.11
CA LYS A 69 1.58 3.26 -11.98
C LYS A 69 1.23 3.72 -13.40
N LYS A 70 0.16 3.15 -14.02
CA LYS A 70 -0.27 3.54 -15.36
C LYS A 70 -0.59 5.03 -15.46
N ILE A 71 -1.23 5.61 -14.45
CA ILE A 71 -1.51 7.03 -14.40
C ILE A 71 -0.21 7.84 -14.30
N SER A 72 0.69 7.43 -13.43
CA SER A 72 1.98 8.13 -13.24
C SER A 72 2.86 8.12 -14.49
N GLU A 73 2.76 7.08 -15.32
CA GLU A 73 3.49 6.92 -16.57
C GLU A 73 2.90 7.72 -17.75
N MET A 74 1.67 8.25 -17.63
CA MET A 74 1.04 9.04 -18.68
C MET A 74 1.88 10.29 -19.01
N LYS A 75 2.14 10.53 -20.29
CA LYS A 75 2.91 11.72 -20.74
C LYS A 75 2.22 13.04 -20.37
N GLN A 76 0.90 13.05 -20.33
CA GLN A 76 0.09 14.21 -20.00
C GLN A 76 0.10 14.54 -18.50
N VAL A 77 0.42 13.57 -17.64
CA VAL A 77 0.50 13.76 -16.19
C VAL A 77 1.92 14.20 -15.84
N ARG A 78 2.08 15.44 -15.43
CA ARG A 78 3.37 15.98 -14.97
C ARG A 78 3.69 15.53 -13.56
N ASP A 79 2.69 15.53 -12.68
CA ASP A 79 2.83 15.16 -11.27
C ASP A 79 1.55 14.50 -10.77
N CYS A 80 1.68 13.54 -9.86
CA CYS A 80 0.53 12.86 -9.30
C CYS A 80 0.75 12.45 -7.84
N VAL A 81 -0.30 12.59 -7.05
CA VAL A 81 -0.34 12.17 -5.66
C VAL A 81 -1.51 11.23 -5.46
N PHE A 82 -1.25 10.12 -4.81
CA PHE A 82 -2.27 9.14 -4.42
C PHE A 82 -2.44 9.18 -2.91
N MET A 83 -3.68 9.25 -2.43
CA MET A 83 -3.94 9.20 -0.99
C MET A 83 -3.38 7.87 -0.46
N PRO A 84 -2.59 7.90 0.62
CA PRO A 84 -1.87 6.72 1.12
C PRO A 84 -2.76 5.51 1.45
N SER A 85 -3.96 5.76 1.98
CA SER A 85 -5.01 4.77 2.14
C SER A 85 -6.27 5.36 1.51
N ALA A 86 -6.48 5.05 0.23
CA ALA A 86 -7.44 5.77 -0.60
C ALA A 86 -8.88 5.27 -0.46
N GLY A 87 -9.16 4.29 0.41
CA GLY A 87 -10.50 3.80 0.71
C GLY A 87 -11.36 4.80 1.51
N ASP A 88 -12.51 4.35 2.00
CA ASP A 88 -13.45 5.17 2.75
C ASP A 88 -12.85 5.74 4.04
N GLU A 89 -11.82 5.11 4.58
CA GLU A 89 -11.04 5.57 5.72
C GLU A 89 -10.31 6.90 5.46
N SER A 90 -10.19 7.34 4.20
CA SER A 90 -9.64 8.66 3.86
C SER A 90 -10.61 9.81 4.03
N ASN A 91 -11.92 9.55 4.05
CA ASN A 91 -12.95 10.58 4.15
C ASN A 91 -12.85 11.41 5.45
N PRO A 92 -12.60 10.83 6.65
CA PRO A 92 -12.39 11.60 7.86
C PRO A 92 -11.23 12.58 7.79
N PHE A 93 -10.14 12.24 7.08
CA PHE A 93 -9.02 13.16 6.86
C PHE A 93 -9.45 14.37 6.03
N GLY A 94 -10.13 14.14 4.92
CA GLY A 94 -10.66 15.22 4.09
C GLY A 94 -11.60 16.13 4.87
N ALA A 95 -12.51 15.55 5.64
CA ALA A 95 -13.43 16.31 6.49
C ALA A 95 -12.69 17.13 7.54
N ALA A 96 -11.73 16.53 8.24
CA ALA A 96 -10.92 17.23 9.24
C ALA A 96 -10.12 18.40 8.64
N TYR A 97 -9.52 18.20 7.48
CA TYR A 97 -8.77 19.22 6.76
C TYR A 97 -9.66 20.39 6.32
N MET A 98 -10.84 20.09 5.80
CA MET A 98 -11.81 21.13 5.42
C MET A 98 -12.29 21.95 6.62
N VAL A 99 -12.60 21.28 7.73
CA VAL A 99 -13.03 21.97 8.96
C VAL A 99 -11.90 22.82 9.53
N TYR A 100 -10.66 22.28 9.58
CA TYR A 100 -9.48 23.03 10.02
C TYR A 100 -9.30 24.31 9.21
N LYS A 101 -9.32 24.21 7.88
CA LYS A 101 -9.20 25.37 6.99
C LYS A 101 -10.34 26.39 7.23
N LYS A 102 -11.57 25.89 7.37
CA LYS A 102 -12.75 26.76 7.61
C LYS A 102 -12.65 27.52 8.95
N LEU A 103 -12.16 26.86 10.01
CA LEU A 103 -12.08 27.47 11.34
C LEU A 103 -10.87 28.38 11.51
N THR A 104 -9.74 28.05 10.90
CA THR A 104 -8.47 28.76 11.12
C THR A 104 -8.07 29.69 9.97
N GLY A 105 -8.68 29.57 8.81
CA GLY A 105 -8.25 30.24 7.57
C GLY A 105 -6.91 29.73 7.01
N LYS A 106 -6.26 28.77 7.66
CA LYS A 106 -4.95 28.23 7.28
C LYS A 106 -5.10 26.92 6.51
N ASP A 107 -4.18 26.66 5.60
CA ASP A 107 -4.09 25.36 4.96
C ASP A 107 -3.56 24.31 5.96
N PRO A 108 -4.13 23.09 5.97
CA PRO A 108 -3.61 22.01 6.80
C PRO A 108 -2.22 21.60 6.34
N GLN A 109 -1.42 21.10 7.29
CA GLN A 109 -0.10 20.57 6.94
C GLN A 109 -0.23 19.27 6.16
N PRO A 110 0.60 19.04 5.13
CA PRO A 110 0.65 17.76 4.44
C PRO A 110 1.00 16.61 5.39
N LEU A 111 0.47 15.42 5.10
CA LEU A 111 0.87 14.21 5.81
C LEU A 111 2.32 13.87 5.48
N SER A 112 3.20 14.02 6.45
CA SER A 112 4.62 13.66 6.33
C SER A 112 4.86 12.17 6.53
N ASN A 113 4.01 11.52 7.33
CA ASN A 113 4.05 10.08 7.62
C ASN A 113 2.65 9.60 8.05
N LEU A 114 2.51 8.30 8.22
CA LEU A 114 1.27 7.66 8.66
C LEU A 114 1.38 7.04 10.06
N TYR A 115 2.40 7.35 10.83
CA TYR A 115 2.59 6.83 12.19
C TYR A 115 1.70 7.59 13.18
N LEU A 116 0.38 7.45 13.03
CA LEU A 116 -0.63 8.21 13.76
C LEU A 116 -1.27 7.43 14.92
N GLY A 117 -1.06 6.12 14.96
CA GLY A 117 -1.63 5.24 15.95
C GLY A 117 -0.93 5.28 17.31
N PRO A 118 -1.29 4.40 18.25
CA PRO A 118 -0.69 4.31 19.57
C PRO A 118 0.77 3.85 19.52
N SER A 119 1.51 4.23 20.53
CA SER A 119 2.87 3.75 20.81
C SER A 119 2.98 3.38 22.29
N TYR A 120 3.98 2.58 22.60
CA TYR A 120 4.26 2.13 23.94
C TYR A 120 5.72 2.41 24.29
N THR A 121 5.96 2.80 25.53
CA THR A 121 7.31 3.02 26.04
C THR A 121 8.00 1.66 26.34
N PRO A 122 9.34 1.62 26.35
CA PRO A 122 10.06 0.41 26.76
C PRO A 122 9.66 -0.13 28.15
N SER A 123 9.36 0.79 29.08
CA SER A 123 8.91 0.41 30.44
C SER A 123 7.53 -0.26 30.43
N GLU A 124 6.59 0.26 29.66
CA GLU A 124 5.25 -0.36 29.48
C GLU A 124 5.36 -1.74 28.84
N ILE A 125 6.20 -1.88 27.81
CA ILE A 125 6.45 -3.17 27.15
C ILE A 125 7.04 -4.16 28.15
N LYS A 126 8.05 -3.75 28.94
CA LYS A 126 8.69 -4.60 29.95
C LYS A 126 7.68 -5.04 31.00
N ALA A 127 6.89 -4.11 31.57
CA ALA A 127 5.86 -4.43 32.54
C ALA A 127 4.85 -5.43 31.99
N PHE A 128 4.39 -5.24 30.74
CA PHE A 128 3.48 -6.17 30.07
C PHE A 128 4.06 -7.59 29.95
N LEU A 129 5.33 -7.70 29.54
CA LEU A 129 6.02 -8.99 29.38
C LEU A 129 6.14 -9.75 30.71
N ASP A 130 6.37 -9.02 31.80
CA ASP A 130 6.52 -9.59 33.14
C ASP A 130 5.15 -9.98 33.73
N ASP A 131 4.14 -9.11 33.65
CA ASP A 131 2.78 -9.34 34.18
C ASP A 131 2.07 -10.53 33.52
N HIS A 132 2.24 -10.69 32.20
CA HIS A 132 1.60 -11.74 31.43
C HIS A 132 2.41 -13.03 31.32
N ARG A 133 3.46 -13.17 32.10
CA ARG A 133 4.37 -14.34 32.12
C ARG A 133 4.90 -14.71 30.72
N ILE A 134 5.08 -13.71 29.86
CA ILE A 134 5.55 -13.93 28.50
C ILE A 134 6.96 -14.52 28.53
N ARG A 135 7.84 -14.00 29.41
CA ARG A 135 9.21 -14.47 29.56
C ARG A 135 9.32 -15.95 29.99
N SER A 136 8.32 -16.51 30.65
CA SER A 136 8.30 -17.92 31.02
C SER A 136 7.79 -18.86 29.92
N ARG A 137 7.12 -18.31 28.92
CA ARG A 137 6.51 -19.05 27.79
C ARG A 137 7.30 -18.95 26.49
N TYR A 138 8.04 -17.88 26.32
CA TYR A 138 8.80 -17.59 25.11
C TYR A 138 10.21 -17.17 25.47
N GLY A 139 11.17 -17.43 24.56
CA GLY A 139 12.52 -16.88 24.69
C GLY A 139 12.48 -15.36 24.50
N VAL A 140 12.84 -14.63 25.54
CA VAL A 140 12.89 -13.15 25.51
C VAL A 140 14.31 -12.71 25.82
N SER A 141 14.92 -11.95 24.91
CA SER A 141 16.21 -11.32 25.09
C SER A 141 16.08 -9.79 24.95
N ASP A 142 16.89 -9.09 25.69
CA ASP A 142 17.04 -7.63 25.57
C ASP A 142 18.23 -7.36 24.65
N GLU A 143 18.02 -6.68 23.53
CA GLU A 143 19.05 -6.40 22.51
C GLU A 143 19.43 -4.92 22.53
N ASN A 144 20.73 -4.63 22.53
CA ASN A 144 21.23 -3.24 22.48
C ASN A 144 21.09 -2.60 21.10
N ASP A 145 21.11 -3.43 20.04
CA ASP A 145 21.00 -3.01 18.64
C ASP A 145 20.04 -3.96 17.92
N ILE A 146 18.76 -3.68 18.11
CA ILE A 146 17.67 -4.51 17.56
C ILE A 146 17.69 -4.51 16.03
N GLU A 147 18.06 -3.40 15.38
CA GLU A 147 18.08 -3.30 13.93
C GLU A 147 19.14 -4.21 13.32
N LYS A 148 20.32 -4.26 13.94
CA LYS A 148 21.38 -5.19 13.55
C LYS A 148 20.97 -6.63 13.77
N LYS A 149 20.30 -6.93 14.88
CA LYS A 149 19.79 -8.26 15.15
C LYS A 149 18.74 -8.70 14.10
N ILE A 150 17.81 -7.82 13.76
CA ILE A 150 16.83 -8.06 12.70
C ILE A 150 17.54 -8.33 11.37
N ALA A 151 18.52 -7.51 11.00
CA ALA A 151 19.28 -7.70 9.75
C ALA A 151 20.01 -9.06 9.71
N GLN A 152 20.58 -9.50 10.83
CA GLN A 152 21.19 -10.83 10.93
C GLN A 152 20.17 -11.96 10.75
N LEU A 153 19.00 -11.89 11.42
CA LEU A 153 17.94 -12.87 11.28
C LEU A 153 17.42 -12.95 9.84
N LEU A 154 17.21 -11.80 9.19
CA LEU A 154 16.78 -11.77 7.79
C LEU A 154 17.84 -12.34 6.84
N ARG A 155 19.12 -12.04 7.08
CA ARG A 155 20.22 -12.64 6.32
C ARG A 155 20.24 -14.16 6.45
N ASP A 156 19.95 -14.66 7.64
CA ASP A 156 19.90 -16.09 7.96
C ASP A 156 18.52 -16.72 7.59
N PHE A 157 17.73 -16.04 6.76
CA PHE A 157 16.44 -16.46 6.21
C PHE A 157 15.31 -16.67 7.23
N HIS A 158 15.39 -16.03 8.38
CA HIS A 158 14.27 -16.02 9.32
C HIS A 158 13.22 -14.99 8.92
N VAL A 159 11.96 -15.33 9.20
CA VAL A 159 10.85 -14.37 9.10
C VAL A 159 10.74 -13.61 10.43
N VAL A 160 10.68 -12.29 10.38
CA VAL A 160 10.67 -11.42 11.56
C VAL A 160 9.40 -10.60 11.60
N ALA A 161 8.62 -10.71 12.68
CA ALA A 161 7.53 -9.79 12.97
C ALA A 161 8.05 -8.59 13.77
N ARG A 162 7.87 -7.39 13.23
CA ARG A 162 8.31 -6.14 13.86
C ARG A 162 7.14 -5.41 14.49
N PHE A 163 7.34 -5.00 15.74
CA PHE A 163 6.46 -4.11 16.48
C PHE A 163 7.30 -2.98 17.09
N SER A 164 7.22 -1.78 16.53
CA SER A 164 8.08 -0.66 16.93
C SER A 164 7.32 0.67 16.81
N GLY A 165 7.66 1.66 17.63
CA GLY A 165 7.13 3.02 17.55
C GLY A 165 5.60 3.09 17.48
N ARG A 166 5.07 4.13 16.82
CA ARG A 166 3.64 4.33 16.61
C ARG A 166 3.11 3.44 15.50
N ALA A 167 1.90 2.90 15.69
CA ALA A 167 1.24 2.14 14.63
C ALA A 167 0.94 3.01 13.41
N GLU A 168 1.01 2.40 12.23
CA GLU A 168 0.62 3.04 10.98
C GLU A 168 -0.89 3.18 10.88
N TRP A 169 -1.35 4.29 10.33
CA TRP A 169 -2.71 4.45 9.88
C TRP A 169 -2.86 3.94 8.44
N GLY A 170 -3.97 3.27 8.16
CA GLY A 170 -4.31 2.80 6.82
C GLY A 170 -4.12 1.30 6.60
N ALA A 171 -4.36 0.87 5.37
CA ALA A 171 -4.40 -0.56 4.99
C ALA A 171 -3.03 -1.21 4.85
N ARG A 172 -1.94 -0.44 4.85
CA ARG A 172 -0.59 -0.93 4.56
C ARG A 172 0.30 -0.90 5.81
N ALA A 173 1.08 -1.95 5.99
CA ALA A 173 2.18 -1.96 6.95
C ALA A 173 3.36 -1.16 6.36
N LEU A 174 3.94 -0.26 7.16
CA LEU A 174 4.99 0.67 6.71
C LEU A 174 6.23 0.61 7.61
N GLY A 175 6.52 -0.56 8.18
CA GLY A 175 7.74 -0.82 8.95
C GLY A 175 7.52 -1.01 10.45
N ASN A 176 6.49 -0.42 11.05
CA ASN A 176 6.27 -0.46 12.50
C ASN A 176 5.41 -1.66 12.97
N ARG A 177 4.51 -2.13 12.12
CA ARG A 177 3.68 -3.32 12.33
C ARG A 177 3.80 -4.21 11.10
N SER A 178 5.01 -4.73 10.89
CA SER A 178 5.39 -5.39 9.63
C SER A 178 5.91 -6.79 9.87
N ILE A 179 5.67 -7.66 8.91
CA ILE A 179 6.35 -8.95 8.79
C ILE A 179 7.42 -8.78 7.71
N LEU A 180 8.66 -9.05 8.08
CA LEU A 180 9.85 -8.88 7.25
C LEU A 180 10.42 -10.24 6.87
N ALA A 181 10.88 -10.39 5.65
CA ALA A 181 11.54 -11.58 5.16
C ALA A 181 12.63 -11.22 4.14
N ASN A 182 13.57 -12.11 3.91
CA ASN A 182 14.61 -11.92 2.92
C ASN A 182 14.01 -12.08 1.50
N PRO A 183 14.11 -11.09 0.61
CA PRO A 183 13.51 -11.14 -0.72
C PRO A 183 14.22 -12.11 -1.69
N SER A 184 15.45 -12.56 -1.36
CA SER A 184 16.18 -13.53 -2.18
C SER A 184 15.79 -14.99 -1.92
N ASP A 185 14.92 -15.24 -0.93
CA ASP A 185 14.47 -16.57 -0.55
C ASP A 185 13.01 -16.81 -0.89
N LEU A 186 12.75 -17.67 -1.85
CA LEU A 186 11.40 -18.03 -2.27
C LEU A 186 10.64 -18.81 -1.18
N GLN A 187 11.33 -19.54 -0.32
CA GLN A 187 10.72 -20.29 0.78
C GLN A 187 10.08 -19.34 1.79
N SER A 188 10.76 -18.25 2.13
CA SER A 188 10.21 -17.19 2.98
C SER A 188 8.93 -16.56 2.40
N PHE A 189 8.86 -16.41 1.07
CA PHE A 189 7.66 -15.93 0.38
C PHE A 189 6.46 -16.87 0.61
N TYR A 190 6.66 -18.17 0.46
CA TYR A 190 5.61 -19.16 0.70
C TYR A 190 5.22 -19.25 2.16
N GLU A 191 6.19 -19.23 3.07
CA GLU A 191 5.94 -19.27 4.51
C GLU A 191 5.09 -18.10 4.98
N VAL A 192 5.41 -16.87 4.57
CA VAL A 192 4.63 -15.69 4.95
C VAL A 192 3.23 -15.73 4.34
N ASN A 193 3.07 -16.14 3.10
CA ASN A 193 1.75 -16.21 2.48
C ASN A 193 0.88 -17.32 3.07
N HIS A 194 1.43 -18.52 3.19
CA HIS A 194 0.66 -19.70 3.55
C HIS A 194 0.51 -19.89 5.07
N ALA A 195 1.63 -19.90 5.79
CA ALA A 195 1.62 -20.24 7.22
C ALA A 195 1.24 -19.03 8.11
N ILE A 196 1.69 -17.84 7.77
CA ILE A 196 1.52 -16.65 8.62
C ILE A 196 0.26 -15.85 8.23
N LYS A 197 0.13 -15.50 6.97
CA LYS A 197 -0.98 -14.63 6.50
C LYS A 197 -2.20 -15.41 6.02
N GLN A 198 -2.08 -16.72 5.77
CA GLN A 198 -3.15 -17.59 5.27
C GLN A 198 -3.90 -16.97 4.09
N ARG A 199 -3.17 -16.55 3.09
CA ARG A 199 -3.67 -15.89 1.89
C ARG A 199 -3.19 -16.59 0.62
N ASP A 200 -3.72 -16.19 -0.52
CA ASP A 200 -3.39 -16.78 -1.80
C ASP A 200 -1.89 -16.68 -2.13
N PHE A 201 -1.34 -17.71 -2.74
CA PHE A 201 0.10 -17.83 -3.03
C PHE A 201 0.63 -16.75 -3.99
N TRP A 202 -0.24 -16.12 -4.79
CA TRP A 202 0.15 -15.05 -5.72
C TRP A 202 0.16 -13.65 -5.11
N MET A 203 -0.20 -13.50 -3.85
CA MET A 203 -0.24 -12.18 -3.21
C MET A 203 1.17 -11.61 -3.06
N PRO A 204 1.45 -10.44 -3.67
CA PRO A 204 2.79 -9.86 -3.68
C PRO A 204 3.16 -9.23 -2.34
N PHE A 205 4.47 -9.02 -2.17
CA PHE A 205 5.05 -8.22 -1.11
C PHE A 205 5.66 -6.95 -1.68
N ALA A 206 5.74 -5.90 -0.87
CA ALA A 206 6.46 -4.70 -1.23
C ALA A 206 7.91 -4.81 -0.74
N PRO A 207 8.91 -4.53 -1.58
CA PRO A 207 10.29 -4.45 -1.14
C PRO A 207 10.51 -3.20 -0.29
N SER A 208 11.38 -3.31 0.73
CA SER A 208 11.96 -2.17 1.41
C SER A 208 13.34 -1.93 0.81
N ILE A 209 13.59 -0.73 0.31
CA ILE A 209 14.82 -0.38 -0.39
C ILE A 209 15.39 0.88 0.27
N LEU A 210 16.70 0.93 0.45
CA LEU A 210 17.38 2.15 0.88
C LEU A 210 17.14 3.26 -0.15
N GLU A 211 16.79 4.46 0.30
CA GLU A 211 16.39 5.56 -0.57
C GLU A 211 17.50 5.96 -1.55
N ASP A 212 18.74 6.01 -1.08
CA ASP A 212 19.94 6.29 -1.89
C ASP A 212 20.24 5.21 -2.93
N ARG A 213 19.76 3.98 -2.72
CA ARG A 213 19.92 2.83 -3.61
C ARG A 213 18.67 2.53 -4.46
N ALA A 214 17.61 3.32 -4.33
CA ALA A 214 16.35 3.06 -5.03
C ALA A 214 16.53 2.98 -6.57
N LYS A 215 17.41 3.79 -7.13
CA LYS A 215 17.73 3.81 -8.58
C LYS A 215 18.39 2.54 -9.10
N ASP A 216 19.00 1.75 -8.22
CA ASP A 216 19.63 0.48 -8.60
C ASP A 216 18.58 -0.61 -8.84
N TYR A 217 17.37 -0.45 -8.30
CA TYR A 217 16.32 -1.47 -8.28
C TYR A 217 15.03 -1.06 -8.98
N LEU A 218 14.79 0.25 -9.14
CA LEU A 218 13.50 0.76 -9.61
C LEU A 218 13.66 1.69 -10.81
N ILE A 219 12.77 1.54 -11.79
CA ILE A 219 12.60 2.44 -12.91
C ILE A 219 11.56 3.50 -12.53
N ASN A 220 12.05 4.69 -12.15
CA ASN A 220 11.22 5.83 -11.73
C ASN A 220 11.63 7.12 -12.49
N PRO A 221 11.27 7.26 -13.76
CA PRO A 221 11.76 8.35 -14.62
C PRO A 221 11.28 9.73 -14.18
N LYS A 222 10.17 9.82 -13.45
CA LYS A 222 9.63 11.07 -12.91
C LYS A 222 10.10 11.38 -11.49
N ASN A 223 10.90 10.51 -10.90
CA ASN A 223 11.40 10.64 -9.54
C ASN A 223 10.28 10.87 -8.49
N LEU A 224 9.16 10.16 -8.65
CA LEU A 224 8.00 10.28 -7.75
C LEU A 224 8.29 9.62 -6.40
N PRO A 225 7.96 10.28 -5.28
CA PRO A 225 8.09 9.67 -3.96
C PRO A 225 7.02 8.57 -3.77
N ALA A 226 7.39 7.46 -3.17
CA ALA A 226 6.48 6.34 -2.92
C ALA A 226 6.58 5.77 -1.47
N PRO A 227 6.47 6.60 -0.43
CA PRO A 227 6.68 6.16 0.95
C PRO A 227 5.52 5.33 1.53
N PHE A 228 4.38 5.25 0.84
CA PHE A 228 3.12 4.73 1.40
C PHE A 228 2.58 3.48 0.69
N MET A 229 3.39 2.82 -0.15
CA MET A 229 2.96 1.65 -0.93
C MET A 229 1.71 1.90 -1.81
N ALA A 230 1.48 3.15 -2.21
CA ALA A 230 0.37 3.55 -3.08
C ALA A 230 0.75 3.58 -4.56
N LEU A 231 2.01 3.39 -4.89
CA LEU A 231 2.57 3.45 -6.24
C LEU A 231 3.48 2.24 -6.50
N ALA A 232 3.41 1.70 -7.70
CA ALA A 232 4.29 0.63 -8.16
C ALA A 232 5.26 1.15 -9.23
N PHE A 233 6.40 0.49 -9.36
CA PHE A 233 7.42 0.75 -10.38
C PHE A 233 7.84 -0.56 -11.04
N ASP A 234 8.44 -0.48 -12.22
CA ASP A 234 9.18 -1.60 -12.76
C ASP A 234 10.52 -1.76 -12.04
N SER A 235 10.97 -3.00 -11.92
CA SER A 235 12.32 -3.29 -11.45
C SER A 235 13.33 -3.10 -12.59
N THR A 236 14.56 -2.74 -12.22
CA THR A 236 15.72 -2.90 -13.10
C THR A 236 15.99 -4.39 -13.33
N GLU A 237 16.73 -4.72 -14.40
CA GLU A 237 17.20 -6.09 -14.71
C GLU A 237 18.24 -6.57 -13.70
#